data_8d65c19db57a63f9b0394814096e01b7
#
_entry.id   8d65c19db57a63f9b0394814096e01b7
#
_cell.length_a   1.000
_cell.length_b   1.000
_cell.length_c   1.000
_cell.angle_alpha   90.00
_cell.angle_beta   90.00
_cell.angle_gamma   90.00
#
_symmetry.space_group_name_H-M   'P 1'
#
loop_
_entity.id
_entity.type
_entity.pdbx_description
1 polymer ?
#
loop_
_entity_poly.entity_id
_entity_poly.type
_entity_poly.pdbx_seq_one_letter_code
_entity_poly.pdbx_strand_id
1 'polypeptide(L)'
;MEYEKMKEHLKAIAIWGSLCVLFCVVLYLSTNSIVDNFNSYHRLYLECEKDIPQVPWMILFYESYYLLIFLSIVLVKSPHSIRSLSITLMVSSAIACTIFLLFPGEIGFSRTDNIQGFESLFEALHIIDKPHNLYPSLHITFSTISAFALIKQTKQKLFHALLILWVIMISLSVILTHQHHLFDIATGFVLAWITLKFVYLKLESARHWLANALTIIALFL
;
A
#
# COMPACT_ATOMS: atom_id res chain seq x y z
N MET A 1 -5.54 18.86 -28.72
CA MET A 1 -5.04 17.46 -28.53
C MET A 1 -4.38 17.27 -27.17
N GLU A 2 -3.45 18.15 -26.74
CA GLU A 2 -2.78 18.07 -25.43
C GLU A 2 -3.73 18.37 -24.25
N TYR A 3 -4.59 19.37 -24.40
CA TYR A 3 -5.64 19.73 -23.44
C TYR A 3 -6.62 18.55 -23.16
N GLU A 4 -7.08 17.87 -24.18
CA GLU A 4 -8.00 16.74 -24.02
C GLU A 4 -7.32 15.54 -23.31
N LYS A 5 -6.04 15.28 -23.60
CA LYS A 5 -5.26 14.26 -22.89
C LYS A 5 -5.09 14.60 -21.41
N MET A 6 -4.82 15.87 -21.10
CA MET A 6 -4.72 16.37 -19.73
C MET A 6 -6.04 16.19 -18.99
N LYS A 7 -7.17 16.56 -19.63
CA LYS A 7 -8.52 16.41 -19.06
C LYS A 7 -8.86 14.96 -18.74
N GLU A 8 -8.58 14.03 -19.66
CA GLU A 8 -8.81 12.60 -19.43
C GLU A 8 -7.89 12.06 -18.33
N HIS A 9 -6.67 12.54 -18.20
CA HIS A 9 -5.76 12.18 -17.14
C HIS A 9 -6.29 12.65 -15.76
N LEU A 10 -6.66 13.91 -15.64
CA LEU A 10 -7.24 14.47 -14.39
C LEU A 10 -8.53 13.77 -14.01
N LYS A 11 -9.39 13.45 -14.99
CA LYS A 11 -10.61 12.67 -14.77
C LYS A 11 -10.30 11.27 -14.24
N ALA A 12 -9.27 10.61 -14.77
CA ALA A 12 -8.86 9.30 -14.28
C ALA A 12 -8.34 9.36 -12.83
N ILE A 13 -7.54 10.37 -12.49
CA ILE A 13 -7.09 10.61 -11.10
C ILE A 13 -8.31 10.82 -10.20
N ALA A 14 -9.22 11.70 -10.57
CA ALA A 14 -10.40 12.02 -9.77
C ALA A 14 -11.32 10.81 -9.56
N ILE A 15 -11.55 9.99 -10.59
CA ILE A 15 -12.45 8.83 -10.48
C ILE A 15 -11.74 7.67 -9.79
N TRP A 16 -10.62 7.19 -10.37
CA TRP A 16 -9.97 5.98 -9.88
C TRP A 16 -9.22 6.18 -8.58
N GLY A 17 -8.59 7.37 -8.40
CA GLY A 17 -7.92 7.73 -7.15
C GLY A 17 -8.92 7.84 -6.00
N SER A 18 -10.03 8.60 -6.18
CA SER A 18 -11.05 8.75 -5.14
C SER A 18 -11.75 7.42 -4.82
N LEU A 19 -12.07 6.61 -5.84
CA LEU A 19 -12.68 5.29 -5.65
C LEU A 19 -11.74 4.36 -4.87
N CYS A 20 -10.44 4.37 -5.21
CA CYS A 20 -9.44 3.56 -4.51
C CYS A 20 -9.31 3.97 -3.04
N VAL A 21 -9.17 5.27 -2.77
CA VAL A 21 -9.06 5.78 -1.40
C VAL A 21 -10.31 5.44 -0.60
N LEU A 22 -11.49 5.75 -1.12
CA LEU A 22 -12.75 5.46 -0.44
C LEU A 22 -12.92 3.97 -0.14
N PHE A 23 -12.67 3.11 -1.14
CA PHE A 23 -12.78 1.66 -0.97
C PHE A 23 -11.80 1.13 0.09
N CYS A 24 -10.52 1.49 -0.01
CA CYS A 24 -9.49 1.00 0.91
C CYS A 24 -9.73 1.50 2.35
N VAL A 25 -10.09 2.78 2.52
CA VAL A 25 -10.36 3.36 3.84
C VAL A 25 -11.60 2.73 4.48
N VAL A 26 -12.71 2.65 3.76
CA VAL A 26 -13.96 2.06 4.30
C VAL A 26 -13.73 0.59 4.66
N LEU A 27 -13.10 -0.17 3.77
CA LEU A 27 -12.85 -1.59 4.01
C LEU A 27 -11.91 -1.80 5.21
N TYR A 28 -10.80 -1.03 5.27
CA TYR A 28 -9.83 -1.13 6.35
C TYR A 28 -10.45 -0.77 7.71
N LEU A 29 -11.12 0.39 7.82
CA LEU A 29 -11.71 0.84 9.08
C LEU A 29 -12.81 -0.10 9.55
N SER A 30 -13.64 -0.63 8.63
CA SER A 30 -14.68 -1.61 8.96
C SER A 30 -14.06 -2.90 9.49
N THR A 31 -13.04 -3.44 8.81
CA THR A 31 -12.31 -4.64 9.24
C THR A 31 -11.64 -4.42 10.58
N ASN A 32 -10.98 -3.29 10.77
CA ASN A 32 -10.28 -2.89 11.98
C ASN A 32 -11.23 -2.88 13.20
N SER A 33 -12.42 -2.27 13.02
CA SER A 33 -13.46 -2.25 14.06
C SER A 33 -14.03 -3.63 14.38
N ILE A 34 -14.19 -4.51 13.39
CA ILE A 34 -14.68 -5.88 13.60
C ILE A 34 -13.64 -6.70 14.35
N VAL A 35 -12.40 -6.67 13.90
CA VAL A 35 -11.31 -7.48 14.45
C VAL A 35 -10.96 -7.09 15.89
N ASP A 36 -11.06 -5.81 16.23
CA ASP A 36 -10.82 -5.29 17.59
C ASP A 36 -11.77 -5.90 18.65
N ASN A 37 -12.89 -6.46 18.22
CA ASN A 37 -13.86 -7.13 19.10
C ASN A 37 -13.72 -8.66 19.16
N PHE A 38 -12.66 -9.23 18.59
CA PHE A 38 -12.45 -10.67 18.64
C PHE A 38 -11.88 -11.11 20.01
N ASN A 39 -12.13 -12.35 20.40
CA ASN A 39 -11.71 -12.89 21.69
C ASN A 39 -10.33 -13.58 21.66
N SER A 40 -9.75 -13.75 20.46
CA SER A 40 -8.47 -14.46 20.29
C SER A 40 -7.72 -13.93 19.08
N TYR A 41 -6.40 -13.88 19.22
CA TYR A 41 -5.48 -13.36 18.22
C TYR A 41 -4.33 -14.34 18.00
N HIS A 42 -3.78 -14.36 16.78
CA HIS A 42 -2.70 -15.24 16.39
C HIS A 42 -1.34 -14.58 16.60
N ARG A 43 -0.50 -15.23 17.36
CA ARG A 43 0.86 -14.77 17.59
C ARG A 43 1.79 -15.31 16.50
N LEU A 44 2.33 -14.41 15.66
CA LEU A 44 3.25 -14.76 14.57
C LEU A 44 4.56 -13.94 14.62
N TYR A 45 4.93 -13.41 15.77
CA TYR A 45 6.20 -12.73 15.99
C TYR A 45 7.20 -13.61 16.75
N LEU A 46 8.50 -13.30 16.61
CA LEU A 46 9.58 -13.93 17.37
C LEU A 46 9.78 -13.20 18.70
N GLU A 47 10.08 -13.92 19.78
CA GLU A 47 10.32 -13.30 21.10
C GLU A 47 11.45 -12.23 21.04
N CYS A 48 12.51 -12.49 20.26
CA CYS A 48 13.62 -11.54 20.13
C CYS A 48 13.23 -10.22 19.46
N GLU A 49 12.09 -10.15 18.76
CA GLU A 49 11.62 -8.90 18.19
C GLU A 49 11.19 -7.89 19.25
N LYS A 50 10.76 -8.35 20.42
CA LYS A 50 10.37 -7.48 21.55
C LYS A 50 11.53 -6.64 22.10
N ASP A 51 12.77 -7.08 21.87
CA ASP A 51 13.97 -6.38 22.30
C ASP A 51 14.39 -5.28 21.30
N ILE A 52 13.72 -5.14 20.17
CA ILE A 52 13.99 -4.09 19.20
C ILE A 52 13.59 -2.73 19.82
N PRO A 53 14.53 -1.76 19.90
CA PRO A 53 14.22 -0.46 20.48
C PRO A 53 13.25 0.32 19.61
N GLN A 54 12.30 1.02 20.26
CA GLN A 54 11.44 1.97 19.58
C GLN A 54 12.25 3.21 19.19
N VAL A 55 12.08 3.66 17.94
CA VAL A 55 12.72 4.86 17.39
C VAL A 55 11.64 5.85 16.97
N PRO A 56 11.23 6.80 17.84
CA PRO A 56 10.00 7.58 17.63
C PRO A 56 9.95 8.38 16.33
N TRP A 57 11.05 9.02 15.92
CA TRP A 57 11.08 9.82 14.69
C TRP A 57 10.84 9.01 13.40
N MET A 58 10.96 7.68 13.47
CA MET A 58 10.65 6.80 12.35
C MET A 58 9.15 6.83 11.97
N ILE A 59 8.28 7.37 12.84
CA ILE A 59 6.87 7.60 12.51
C ILE A 59 6.71 8.50 11.28
N LEU A 60 7.67 9.39 11.00
CA LEU A 60 7.64 10.23 9.80
C LEU A 60 7.79 9.40 8.52
N PHE A 61 8.65 8.37 8.54
CA PHE A 61 8.74 7.42 7.43
C PHE A 61 7.54 6.49 7.38
N TYR A 62 7.04 6.07 8.52
CA TYR A 62 5.82 5.28 8.63
C TYR A 62 4.65 5.99 7.91
N GLU A 63 4.34 7.22 8.29
CA GLU A 63 3.26 8.02 7.69
C GLU A 63 3.53 8.43 6.24
N SER A 64 4.81 8.45 5.82
CA SER A 64 5.17 8.84 4.46
C SER A 64 4.66 7.87 3.37
N TYR A 65 4.16 6.70 3.75
CA TYR A 65 3.54 5.77 2.78
C TYR A 65 2.28 6.38 2.13
N TYR A 66 1.52 7.20 2.85
CA TYR A 66 0.39 7.94 2.28
C TYR A 66 0.84 8.89 1.17
N LEU A 67 1.97 9.59 1.39
CA LEU A 67 2.56 10.45 0.37
C LEU A 67 3.00 9.64 -0.85
N LEU A 68 3.60 8.48 -0.65
CA LEU A 68 4.04 7.62 -1.75
C LEU A 68 2.86 7.11 -2.59
N ILE A 69 1.74 6.70 -1.95
CA ILE A 69 0.50 6.33 -2.65
C ILE A 69 -0.05 7.52 -3.43
N PHE A 70 -0.17 8.69 -2.79
CA PHE A 70 -0.65 9.90 -3.44
C PHE A 70 0.17 10.25 -4.67
N LEU A 71 1.50 10.30 -4.53
CA LEU A 71 2.41 10.58 -5.64
C LEU A 71 2.29 9.53 -6.75
N SER A 72 2.10 8.26 -6.41
CA SER A 72 1.94 7.21 -7.42
C SER A 72 0.69 7.41 -8.27
N ILE A 73 -0.43 7.80 -7.68
CA ILE A 73 -1.68 8.07 -8.39
C ILE A 73 -1.53 9.32 -9.28
N VAL A 74 -0.87 10.37 -8.80
CA VAL A 74 -0.75 11.65 -9.51
C VAL A 74 0.30 11.60 -10.63
N LEU A 75 1.44 10.93 -10.40
CA LEU A 75 2.58 10.94 -11.32
C LEU A 75 2.57 9.82 -12.36
N VAL A 76 1.71 8.82 -12.21
CA VAL A 76 1.52 7.78 -13.24
C VAL A 76 0.90 8.39 -14.48
N LYS A 77 1.57 8.24 -15.63
CA LYS A 77 1.36 9.07 -16.84
C LYS A 77 0.10 8.75 -17.64
N SER A 78 -0.49 7.57 -17.53
CA SER A 78 -1.64 7.20 -18.36
C SER A 78 -2.90 6.93 -17.55
N PRO A 79 -4.10 7.35 -18.03
CA PRO A 79 -5.38 7.01 -17.40
C PRO A 79 -5.56 5.50 -17.17
N HIS A 80 -5.07 4.69 -18.10
CA HIS A 80 -5.13 3.23 -17.97
C HIS A 80 -4.26 2.72 -16.81
N SER A 81 -3.03 3.23 -16.69
CA SER A 81 -2.12 2.80 -15.60
C SER A 81 -2.60 3.31 -14.23
N ILE A 82 -3.25 4.48 -14.16
CA ILE A 82 -3.92 4.95 -12.94
C ILE A 82 -5.01 3.95 -12.53
N ARG A 83 -5.86 3.54 -13.48
CA ARG A 83 -6.88 2.51 -13.25
C ARG A 83 -6.26 1.19 -12.79
N SER A 84 -5.22 0.71 -13.47
CA SER A 84 -4.52 -0.54 -13.13
C SER A 84 -3.94 -0.50 -11.73
N LEU A 85 -3.30 0.62 -11.35
CA LEU A 85 -2.76 0.86 -10.02
C LEU A 85 -3.88 0.84 -8.96
N SER A 86 -4.93 1.62 -9.16
CA SER A 86 -6.05 1.72 -8.22
C SER A 86 -6.74 0.37 -8.00
N ILE A 87 -7.01 -0.39 -9.06
CA ILE A 87 -7.59 -1.74 -8.95
C ILE A 87 -6.63 -2.67 -8.18
N THR A 88 -5.33 -2.58 -8.42
CA THR A 88 -4.34 -3.43 -7.74
C THR A 88 -4.30 -3.13 -6.24
N LEU A 89 -4.33 -1.86 -5.84
CA LEU A 89 -4.40 -1.46 -4.43
C LEU A 89 -5.70 -1.93 -3.78
N MET A 90 -6.85 -1.77 -4.45
CA MET A 90 -8.15 -2.26 -3.94
C MET A 90 -8.18 -3.78 -3.76
N VAL A 91 -7.66 -4.54 -4.73
CA VAL A 91 -7.57 -6.01 -4.64
C VAL A 91 -6.64 -6.42 -3.50
N SER A 92 -5.49 -5.76 -3.36
CA SER A 92 -4.56 -6.02 -2.25
C SER A 92 -5.21 -5.74 -0.89
N SER A 93 -5.96 -4.63 -0.77
CA SER A 93 -6.73 -4.30 0.43
C SER A 93 -7.77 -5.37 0.75
N ALA A 94 -8.53 -5.82 -0.26
CA ALA A 94 -9.55 -6.85 -0.08
C ALA A 94 -8.94 -8.17 0.40
N ILE A 95 -7.82 -8.60 -0.17
CA ILE A 95 -7.12 -9.82 0.26
C ILE A 95 -6.61 -9.67 1.69
N ALA A 96 -5.92 -8.56 2.00
CA ALA A 96 -5.39 -8.32 3.35
C ALA A 96 -6.51 -8.27 4.40
N CYS A 97 -7.58 -7.51 4.16
CA CYS A 97 -8.70 -7.42 5.08
C CYS A 97 -9.41 -8.78 5.29
N THR A 98 -9.49 -9.61 4.23
CA THR A 98 -10.00 -10.98 4.37
C THR A 98 -9.09 -11.81 5.30
N ILE A 99 -7.77 -11.67 5.17
CA ILE A 99 -6.82 -12.37 6.04
C ILE A 99 -6.92 -11.85 7.48
N PHE A 100 -7.06 -10.54 7.70
CA PHE A 100 -7.24 -9.96 9.03
C PHE A 100 -8.50 -10.50 9.74
N LEU A 101 -9.60 -10.68 9.01
CA LEU A 101 -10.85 -11.26 9.55
C LEU A 101 -10.70 -12.74 9.87
N LEU A 102 -9.95 -13.50 9.08
CA LEU A 102 -9.79 -14.94 9.28
C LEU A 102 -8.68 -15.28 10.30
N PHE A 103 -7.63 -14.45 10.34
CA PHE A 103 -6.43 -14.67 11.14
C PHE A 103 -5.96 -13.35 11.78
N PRO A 104 -6.70 -12.79 12.75
CA PRO A 104 -6.31 -11.55 13.41
C PRO A 104 -4.99 -11.72 14.17
N GLY A 105 -4.12 -10.73 14.08
CA GLY A 105 -2.79 -10.77 14.67
C GLY A 105 -2.74 -10.27 16.11
N GLU A 106 -1.76 -10.77 16.87
CA GLU A 106 -1.37 -10.24 18.17
C GLU A 106 -0.07 -9.45 18.04
N ILE A 107 -0.09 -8.19 18.45
CA ILE A 107 1.12 -7.39 18.51
C ILE A 107 1.92 -7.70 19.78
N GLY A 108 3.22 -7.97 19.64
CA GLY A 108 4.10 -8.30 20.77
C GLY A 108 4.69 -7.09 21.48
N PHE A 109 4.58 -5.91 20.90
CA PHE A 109 5.10 -4.65 21.47
C PHE A 109 4.09 -3.99 22.40
N SER A 110 4.59 -3.34 23.48
CA SER A 110 3.76 -2.48 24.31
C SER A 110 3.48 -1.17 23.58
N ARG A 111 2.21 -0.80 23.43
CA ARG A 111 1.82 0.51 22.88
C ARG A 111 1.80 1.56 23.98
N THR A 112 2.45 2.68 23.73
CA THR A 112 2.41 3.87 24.58
C THR A 112 2.25 5.10 23.70
N ASP A 113 1.41 6.04 24.15
CA ASP A 113 1.20 7.33 23.46
C ASP A 113 2.14 8.41 24.00
N ASN A 114 2.71 8.20 25.20
CA ASN A 114 3.61 9.16 25.84
C ASN A 114 5.05 9.01 25.30
N ILE A 115 5.23 9.36 24.03
CA ILE A 115 6.50 9.26 23.30
C ILE A 115 7.02 10.68 23.06
N GLN A 116 8.03 11.10 23.84
CA GLN A 116 8.52 12.47 23.86
C GLN A 116 8.77 13.05 22.46
N GLY A 117 8.08 14.15 22.15
CA GLY A 117 8.19 14.90 20.91
C GLY A 117 7.36 14.35 19.73
N PHE A 118 6.67 13.21 19.90
CA PHE A 118 5.84 12.59 18.87
C PHE A 118 4.48 12.13 19.40
N GLU A 119 4.07 12.58 20.58
CA GLU A 119 2.87 12.16 21.31
C GLU A 119 1.62 12.20 20.43
N SER A 120 1.36 13.36 19.80
CA SER A 120 0.15 13.55 18.98
C SER A 120 0.11 12.67 17.73
N LEU A 121 1.27 12.31 17.17
CA LEU A 121 1.32 11.40 16.00
C LEU A 121 1.03 9.96 16.42
N PHE A 122 1.61 9.50 17.54
CA PHE A 122 1.35 8.14 18.04
C PHE A 122 -0.07 8.01 18.58
N GLU A 123 -0.61 9.03 19.25
CA GLU A 123 -2.01 9.06 19.68
C GLU A 123 -2.97 8.94 18.48
N ALA A 124 -2.77 9.77 17.44
CA ALA A 124 -3.57 9.69 16.21
C ALA A 124 -3.45 8.33 15.52
N LEU A 125 -2.23 7.79 15.45
CA LEU A 125 -1.97 6.47 14.89
C LEU A 125 -2.73 5.38 15.65
N HIS A 126 -2.64 5.33 16.98
CA HIS A 126 -3.27 4.28 17.78
C HIS A 126 -4.80 4.39 17.84
N ILE A 127 -5.37 5.57 17.58
CA ILE A 127 -6.82 5.72 17.40
C ILE A 127 -7.29 5.05 16.11
N ILE A 128 -6.54 5.28 15.01
CA ILE A 128 -6.91 4.83 13.68
C ILE A 128 -6.53 3.37 13.45
N ASP A 129 -5.33 2.96 13.90
CA ASP A 129 -4.73 1.66 13.61
C ASP A 129 -4.71 0.76 14.86
N LYS A 130 -5.67 -0.14 14.96
CA LYS A 130 -5.77 -1.11 16.05
C LYS A 130 -4.72 -2.22 15.89
N PRO A 131 -4.28 -2.86 17.01
CA PRO A 131 -3.11 -3.73 17.01
C PRO A 131 -3.36 -5.15 16.48
N HIS A 132 -4.30 -5.35 15.58
CA HIS A 132 -4.74 -6.67 15.14
C HIS A 132 -4.71 -6.91 13.64
N ASN A 133 -4.67 -5.84 12.84
CA ASN A 133 -4.56 -5.90 11.38
C ASN A 133 -3.07 -5.94 10.95
N LEU A 134 -2.38 -7.02 11.32
CA LEU A 134 -0.91 -7.05 11.25
C LEU A 134 -0.41 -7.61 9.91
N TYR A 135 -0.84 -8.81 9.54
CA TYR A 135 -0.30 -9.52 8.36
C TYR A 135 -1.39 -9.89 7.35
N PRO A 136 -1.11 -9.62 6.08
CA PRO A 136 0.07 -8.95 5.50
C PRO A 136 0.07 -7.44 5.75
N SER A 137 1.24 -6.84 6.02
CA SER A 137 1.34 -5.39 6.22
C SER A 137 0.90 -4.62 4.95
N LEU A 138 -0.16 -3.82 5.07
CA LEU A 138 -0.62 -2.96 3.98
C LEU A 138 0.33 -1.80 3.72
N HIS A 139 1.08 -1.32 4.72
CA HIS A 139 2.13 -0.32 4.54
C HIS A 139 3.18 -0.80 3.53
N ILE A 140 3.66 -2.04 3.70
CA ILE A 140 4.65 -2.65 2.82
C ILE A 140 4.04 -2.96 1.44
N THR A 141 2.84 -3.51 1.43
CA THR A 141 2.14 -3.89 0.20
C THR A 141 1.91 -2.67 -0.69
N PHE A 142 1.31 -1.61 -0.14
CA PHE A 142 0.96 -0.42 -0.90
C PHE A 142 2.19 0.39 -1.32
N SER A 143 3.20 0.52 -0.43
CA SER A 143 4.45 1.19 -0.76
C SER A 143 5.18 0.50 -1.91
N THR A 144 5.24 -0.83 -1.89
CA THR A 144 5.89 -1.63 -2.92
C THR A 144 5.17 -1.51 -4.27
N ILE A 145 3.84 -1.60 -4.28
CA ILE A 145 3.02 -1.45 -5.50
C ILE A 145 3.17 -0.04 -6.06
N SER A 146 3.10 0.99 -5.22
CA SER A 146 3.22 2.40 -5.61
C SER A 146 4.59 2.72 -6.18
N ALA A 147 5.67 2.28 -5.52
CA ALA A 147 7.03 2.44 -6.00
C ALA A 147 7.24 1.72 -7.34
N PHE A 148 6.76 0.49 -7.48
CA PHE A 148 6.82 -0.26 -8.74
C PHE A 148 6.11 0.47 -9.87
N ALA A 149 4.89 0.98 -9.64
CA ALA A 149 4.13 1.73 -10.63
C ALA A 149 4.89 2.98 -11.10
N LEU A 150 5.57 3.70 -10.20
CA LEU A 150 6.40 4.87 -10.52
C LEU A 150 7.68 4.48 -11.27
N ILE A 151 8.36 3.42 -10.86
CA ILE A 151 9.55 2.88 -11.54
C ILE A 151 9.25 2.57 -13.01
N LYS A 152 8.08 2.05 -13.30
CA LYS A 152 7.64 1.76 -14.69
C LYS A 152 7.44 3.01 -15.56
N GLN A 153 7.36 4.23 -14.97
CA GLN A 153 7.13 5.47 -15.72
C GLN A 153 8.41 6.10 -16.28
N THR A 154 9.59 5.69 -15.83
CA THR A 154 10.87 6.33 -16.18
C THR A 154 12.00 5.31 -16.26
N LYS A 155 13.09 5.69 -16.93
CA LYS A 155 14.33 4.91 -16.99
C LYS A 155 15.44 5.49 -16.10
N GLN A 156 15.14 6.50 -15.30
CA GLN A 156 16.12 7.18 -14.45
C GLN A 156 16.52 6.31 -13.25
N LYS A 157 17.74 5.80 -13.27
CA LYS A 157 18.26 4.87 -12.23
C LYS A 157 18.29 5.52 -10.85
N LEU A 158 18.64 6.81 -10.74
CA LEU A 158 18.65 7.52 -9.45
C LEU A 158 17.25 7.58 -8.85
N PHE A 159 16.22 7.88 -9.66
CA PHE A 159 14.84 7.90 -9.20
C PHE A 159 14.39 6.51 -8.72
N HIS A 160 14.76 5.45 -9.45
CA HIS A 160 14.49 4.07 -9.00
C HIS A 160 15.16 3.77 -7.66
N ALA A 161 16.44 4.14 -7.49
CA ALA A 161 17.17 3.93 -6.24
C ALA A 161 16.51 4.68 -5.06
N LEU A 162 16.08 5.92 -5.27
CA LEU A 162 15.38 6.72 -4.25
C LEU A 162 14.03 6.09 -3.85
N LEU A 163 13.25 5.59 -4.80
CA LEU A 163 11.99 4.90 -4.51
C LEU A 163 12.22 3.60 -3.72
N ILE A 164 13.23 2.81 -4.11
CA ILE A 164 13.60 1.58 -3.39
C ILE A 164 14.06 1.92 -1.97
N LEU A 165 14.91 2.93 -1.81
CA LEU A 165 15.34 3.41 -0.49
C LEU A 165 14.14 3.85 0.36
N TRP A 166 13.17 4.55 -0.23
CA TRP A 166 11.96 4.97 0.47
C TRP A 166 11.14 3.77 0.98
N VAL A 167 10.93 2.75 0.15
CA VAL A 167 10.26 1.51 0.58
C VAL A 167 11.05 0.81 1.69
N ILE A 168 12.38 0.77 1.62
CA ILE A 168 13.23 0.23 2.69
C ILE A 168 13.03 1.03 3.99
N MET A 169 13.03 2.36 3.94
CA MET A 169 12.82 3.20 5.12
C MET A 169 11.42 2.99 5.73
N ILE A 170 10.37 2.86 4.90
CA ILE A 170 9.04 2.49 5.37
C ILE A 170 9.07 1.10 6.02
N SER A 171 9.76 0.13 5.42
CA SER A 171 9.86 -1.23 5.97
C SER A 171 10.58 -1.29 7.32
N LEU A 172 11.60 -0.46 7.51
CA LEU A 172 12.26 -0.31 8.80
C LEU A 172 11.36 0.43 9.80
N SER A 173 10.64 1.44 9.35
CA SER A 173 9.81 2.27 10.23
C SER A 173 8.68 1.47 10.87
N VAL A 174 8.04 0.54 10.16
CA VAL A 174 6.92 -0.24 10.72
C VAL A 174 7.33 -1.11 11.92
N ILE A 175 8.60 -1.59 11.96
CA ILE A 175 9.16 -2.28 13.12
C ILE A 175 9.58 -1.26 14.20
N LEU A 176 10.33 -0.24 13.80
CA LEU A 176 10.93 0.73 14.74
C LEU A 176 9.89 1.67 15.38
N THR A 177 8.67 1.72 14.86
CA THR A 177 7.51 2.35 15.50
C THR A 177 6.66 1.37 16.30
N HIS A 178 7.07 0.09 16.37
CA HIS A 178 6.36 -0.98 17.06
C HIS A 178 4.93 -1.23 16.54
N GLN A 179 4.73 -1.05 15.22
CA GLN A 179 3.43 -1.29 14.60
C GLN A 179 3.32 -2.64 13.88
N HIS A 180 4.44 -3.23 13.48
CA HIS A 180 4.49 -4.52 12.77
C HIS A 180 5.69 -5.36 13.19
N HIS A 181 5.62 -6.64 12.87
CA HIS A 181 6.64 -7.64 13.03
C HIS A 181 7.29 -8.04 11.70
N LEU A 182 8.41 -8.79 11.75
CA LEU A 182 9.12 -9.24 10.54
C LEU A 182 8.24 -10.10 9.62
N PHE A 183 7.38 -10.93 10.21
CA PHE A 183 6.43 -11.75 9.45
C PHE A 183 5.44 -10.91 8.64
N ASP A 184 4.97 -9.80 9.20
CA ASP A 184 4.01 -8.89 8.55
C ASP A 184 4.64 -8.23 7.33
N ILE A 185 5.93 -7.85 7.45
CA ILE A 185 6.70 -7.25 6.35
C ILE A 185 6.89 -8.29 5.23
N ALA A 186 7.33 -9.50 5.58
CA ALA A 186 7.56 -10.55 4.61
C ALA A 186 6.27 -10.88 3.83
N THR A 187 5.16 -11.06 4.53
CA THR A 187 3.84 -11.33 3.93
C THR A 187 3.30 -10.13 3.14
N GLY A 188 3.62 -8.89 3.54
CA GLY A 188 3.33 -7.67 2.80
C GLY A 188 4.03 -7.62 1.45
N PHE A 189 5.32 -7.97 1.38
CA PHE A 189 6.05 -8.09 0.11
C PHE A 189 5.51 -9.23 -0.76
N VAL A 190 5.13 -10.36 -0.17
CA VAL A 190 4.52 -11.49 -0.90
C VAL A 190 3.19 -11.06 -1.52
N LEU A 191 2.33 -10.38 -0.77
CA LEU A 191 1.05 -9.87 -1.28
C LEU A 191 1.27 -8.85 -2.41
N ALA A 192 2.22 -7.93 -2.24
CA ALA A 192 2.59 -6.97 -3.30
C ALA A 192 3.05 -7.70 -4.57
N TRP A 193 3.92 -8.69 -4.45
CA TRP A 193 4.41 -9.48 -5.59
C TRP A 193 3.27 -10.22 -6.31
N ILE A 194 2.37 -10.87 -5.55
CA ILE A 194 1.21 -11.59 -6.11
C ILE A 194 0.33 -10.62 -6.88
N THR A 195 -0.07 -9.50 -6.28
CA THR A 195 -1.01 -8.56 -6.90
C THR A 195 -0.37 -7.77 -8.05
N LEU A 196 0.93 -7.45 -7.98
CA LEU A 196 1.67 -6.89 -9.11
C LEU A 196 1.68 -7.88 -10.29
N LYS A 197 2.00 -9.14 -10.05
CA LYS A 197 2.10 -10.15 -11.10
C LYS A 197 0.75 -10.49 -11.73
N PHE A 198 -0.26 -10.73 -10.92
CA PHE A 198 -1.54 -11.31 -11.36
C PHE A 198 -2.64 -10.28 -11.60
N VAL A 199 -2.48 -9.04 -11.10
CA VAL A 199 -3.45 -7.96 -11.31
C VAL A 199 -2.82 -6.85 -12.14
N TYR A 200 -1.82 -6.12 -11.60
CA TYR A 200 -1.26 -4.93 -12.25
C TYR A 200 -0.72 -5.22 -13.64
N LEU A 201 0.23 -6.17 -13.76
CA LEU A 201 0.85 -6.49 -15.06
C LEU A 201 -0.13 -7.11 -16.06
N LYS A 202 -1.14 -7.84 -15.59
CA LYS A 202 -2.19 -8.37 -16.44
C LYS A 202 -3.09 -7.25 -17.01
N LEU A 203 -3.48 -6.28 -16.17
CA LEU A 203 -4.26 -5.14 -16.62
C LEU A 203 -3.44 -4.27 -17.60
N GLU A 204 -2.16 -4.01 -17.30
CA GLU A 204 -1.28 -3.26 -18.21
C GLU A 204 -1.09 -3.98 -19.57
N SER A 205 -0.95 -5.30 -19.59
CA SER A 205 -0.81 -6.07 -20.82
C SER A 205 -2.10 -6.11 -21.65
N ALA A 206 -3.27 -6.12 -21.01
CA ALA A 206 -4.56 -6.11 -21.71
C ALA A 206 -4.74 -4.84 -22.55
N ARG A 207 -4.17 -3.70 -22.14
CA ARG A 207 -4.14 -2.48 -22.95
C ARG A 207 -3.45 -2.70 -24.30
N HIS A 208 -2.29 -3.35 -24.29
CA HIS A 208 -1.53 -3.60 -25.52
C HIS A 208 -2.26 -4.56 -26.44
N TRP A 209 -2.90 -5.58 -25.89
CA TRP A 209 -3.67 -6.53 -26.67
C TRP A 209 -4.86 -5.87 -27.37
N LEU A 210 -5.65 -5.06 -26.65
CA LEU A 210 -6.78 -4.31 -27.22
C LEU A 210 -6.32 -3.31 -28.28
N ALA A 211 -5.23 -2.57 -28.04
CA ALA A 211 -4.69 -1.64 -29.03
C ALA A 211 -4.24 -2.36 -30.30
N ASN A 212 -3.55 -3.49 -30.16
CA ASN A 212 -3.11 -4.31 -31.28
C ASN A 212 -4.29 -4.92 -32.04
N ALA A 213 -5.31 -5.42 -31.34
CA ALA A 213 -6.52 -5.95 -31.96
C ALA A 213 -7.28 -4.90 -32.75
N LEU A 214 -7.45 -3.68 -32.20
CA LEU A 214 -8.09 -2.57 -32.90
C LEU A 214 -7.29 -2.12 -34.14
N THR A 215 -5.94 -2.11 -34.05
CA THR A 215 -5.08 -1.78 -35.19
C THR A 215 -5.22 -2.82 -36.31
N ILE A 216 -5.27 -4.10 -35.96
CA ILE A 216 -5.47 -5.17 -36.91
C ILE A 216 -6.84 -5.03 -37.58
N ILE A 217 -7.92 -4.81 -36.81
CA ILE A 217 -9.26 -4.62 -37.37
C ILE A 217 -9.30 -3.42 -38.31
N ALA A 218 -8.66 -2.30 -37.93
CA ALA A 218 -8.59 -1.08 -38.78
C ALA A 218 -7.76 -1.25 -40.05
N LEU A 219 -6.91 -2.30 -40.16
CA LEU A 219 -6.18 -2.63 -41.39
C LEU A 219 -7.01 -3.49 -42.35
N PHE A 220 -8.11 -4.07 -41.87
CA PHE A 220 -9.01 -4.93 -42.67
C PHE A 220 -10.35 -4.23 -43.03
N LEU A 221 -10.56 -2.99 -42.53
CA LEU A 221 -11.68 -2.11 -42.91
C LEU A 221 -11.20 -1.01 -43.83
#